data_3093814d66c4bcead8a59e1c070b5d85
#
_entry.id   3093814d66c4bcead8a59e1c070b5d85
#
_cell.length_a   1.000
_cell.length_b   1.000
_cell.length_c   1.000
_cell.angle_alpha   90.00
_cell.angle_beta   90.00
_cell.angle_gamma   90.00
#
_symmetry.space_group_name_H-M   'P 1'
#
loop_
_entity.id
_entity.type
_entity.pdbx_description
1 polymer ?
#
loop_
_entity_poly.entity_id
_entity_poly.type
_entity_poly.pdbx_seq_one_letter_code
_entity_poly.pdbx_strand_id
1 'polypeptide(L)'
;ASGLSHAPSWFMSGMAAVQRAPSARNRQPYRFVKKRDNSVQVHMTENTTFSPVDLGIAKLHFELGAHGGTWSWGDGGTFHKAAEEKSCGAVIWRGTPGEHQYLLARHNGGHWSFPKGHVEGEETEIQTAQREILEETGLQAEIDTNFRQVVTYYPKAGVIKDVIFFIAKPVGGTQHAQEAEIADLGWFSFSEARPLVTFATDEEVLLAAENYLTSRN
;
A
#
# COMPACT_ATOMS: atom_id res chain seq x y z
N ALA A 1 24.72 -16.59 -17.34
CA ALA A 1 24.09 -15.38 -16.77
C ALA A 1 24.26 -14.14 -17.66
N SER A 2 24.16 -14.29 -18.99
CA SER A 2 24.22 -13.17 -19.93
C SER A 2 22.80 -12.73 -20.26
N GLY A 3 22.26 -11.73 -19.57
CA GLY A 3 20.92 -11.20 -19.84
C GLY A 3 20.24 -10.48 -18.67
N LEU A 4 20.86 -10.41 -17.51
CA LEU A 4 20.27 -9.78 -16.31
C LEU A 4 20.52 -8.27 -16.20
N SER A 5 21.40 -7.70 -17.02
CA SER A 5 21.75 -6.26 -16.97
C SER A 5 20.61 -5.31 -17.30
N HIS A 6 19.47 -5.80 -17.79
CA HIS A 6 18.28 -5.02 -18.14
C HIS A 6 16.99 -5.61 -17.49
N ALA A 7 17.14 -6.43 -16.45
CA ALA A 7 15.97 -6.97 -15.76
C ALA A 7 15.34 -5.90 -14.86
N PRO A 8 14.00 -5.79 -14.80
CA PRO A 8 13.32 -4.86 -13.90
C PRO A 8 13.72 -5.09 -12.44
N SER A 9 13.70 -4.02 -11.63
CA SER A 9 14.06 -4.08 -10.21
C SER A 9 13.23 -5.12 -9.44
N TRP A 10 11.92 -5.17 -9.69
CA TRP A 10 11.03 -6.15 -9.06
C TRP A 10 11.42 -7.61 -9.35
N PHE A 11 11.92 -7.91 -10.56
CA PHE A 11 12.41 -9.26 -10.89
C PHE A 11 13.68 -9.59 -10.09
N MET A 12 14.61 -8.64 -9.97
CA MET A 12 15.83 -8.83 -9.18
C MET A 12 15.53 -9.02 -7.71
N SER A 13 14.59 -8.25 -7.15
CA SER A 13 14.13 -8.39 -5.76
C SER A 13 13.44 -9.75 -5.55
N GLY A 14 12.58 -10.17 -6.48
CA GLY A 14 11.95 -11.50 -6.47
C GLY A 14 12.98 -12.62 -6.46
N MET A 15 14.00 -12.56 -7.33
CA MET A 15 15.09 -13.55 -7.38
C MET A 15 15.94 -13.55 -6.11
N ALA A 16 16.20 -12.39 -5.51
CA ALA A 16 16.93 -12.31 -4.25
C ALA A 16 16.14 -12.98 -3.09
N ALA A 17 14.81 -12.87 -3.09
CA ALA A 17 13.95 -13.55 -2.14
C ALA A 17 13.95 -15.08 -2.37
N VAL A 18 13.90 -15.53 -3.64
CA VAL A 18 13.98 -16.96 -4.00
C VAL A 18 15.29 -17.60 -3.53
N GLN A 19 16.41 -16.89 -3.61
CA GLN A 19 17.70 -17.42 -3.12
C GLN A 19 17.71 -17.70 -1.61
N ARG A 20 16.82 -17.08 -0.85
CA ARG A 20 16.62 -17.30 0.59
C ARG A 20 15.52 -18.31 0.89
N ALA A 21 14.78 -18.74 -0.14
CA ALA A 21 13.68 -19.69 0.02
C ALA A 21 14.22 -21.05 0.51
N PRO A 22 13.65 -21.63 1.57
CA PRO A 22 14.03 -22.97 2.00
C PRO A 22 13.62 -24.01 0.94
N SER A 23 14.42 -25.06 0.79
CA SER A 23 14.07 -26.22 -0.02
C SER A 23 14.58 -27.49 0.63
N ALA A 24 13.99 -28.65 0.30
CA ALA A 24 14.40 -29.92 0.83
C ALA A 24 15.89 -30.17 0.54
N ARG A 25 16.67 -30.35 1.61
CA ARG A 25 18.14 -30.54 1.53
C ARG A 25 18.88 -29.38 0.86
N ASN A 26 18.27 -28.18 0.84
CA ASN A 26 18.82 -26.97 0.17
C ASN A 26 19.16 -27.16 -1.31
N ARG A 27 18.41 -28.00 -2.02
CA ARG A 27 18.67 -28.34 -3.43
C ARG A 27 18.21 -27.27 -4.41
N GLN A 28 17.19 -26.47 -4.05
CA GLN A 28 16.55 -25.47 -4.91
C GLN A 28 16.22 -26.03 -6.31
N PRO A 29 15.35 -27.06 -6.41
CA PRO A 29 15.12 -27.83 -7.64
C PRO A 29 14.20 -27.11 -8.62
N TYR A 30 14.46 -25.84 -8.90
CA TYR A 30 13.65 -24.99 -9.77
C TYR A 30 14.50 -24.00 -10.54
N ARG A 31 14.00 -23.58 -11.71
CA ARG A 31 14.62 -22.57 -12.57
C ARG A 31 13.59 -21.53 -12.98
N PHE A 32 13.89 -20.26 -12.74
CA PHE A 32 13.11 -19.11 -13.19
C PHE A 32 13.61 -18.61 -14.54
N VAL A 33 12.69 -18.32 -15.46
CA VAL A 33 12.98 -17.82 -16.80
C VAL A 33 12.18 -16.56 -17.05
N LYS A 34 12.82 -15.40 -17.11
CA LYS A 34 12.20 -14.15 -17.53
C LYS A 34 11.93 -14.20 -19.04
N LYS A 35 10.70 -13.89 -19.44
CA LYS A 35 10.27 -13.78 -20.83
C LYS A 35 10.44 -12.36 -21.35
N ARG A 36 10.30 -12.18 -22.68
CA ARG A 36 10.41 -10.86 -23.33
C ARG A 36 9.25 -9.92 -22.96
N ASP A 37 8.08 -10.45 -22.70
CA ASP A 37 6.87 -9.73 -22.26
C ASP A 37 6.87 -9.36 -20.77
N ASN A 38 8.04 -9.47 -20.13
CA ASN A 38 8.22 -9.27 -18.68
C ASN A 38 7.52 -10.27 -17.78
N SER A 39 6.87 -11.30 -18.28
CA SER A 39 6.41 -12.40 -17.43
C SER A 39 7.59 -13.27 -16.98
N VAL A 40 7.39 -14.07 -15.93
CA VAL A 40 8.39 -15.01 -15.43
C VAL A 40 7.79 -16.40 -15.38
N GLN A 41 8.46 -17.35 -15.98
CA GLN A 41 8.07 -18.75 -15.92
C GLN A 41 9.01 -19.53 -15.01
N VAL A 42 8.48 -20.44 -14.21
CA VAL A 42 9.27 -21.29 -13.33
C VAL A 42 9.07 -22.75 -13.67
N HIS A 43 10.16 -23.51 -13.68
CA HIS A 43 10.16 -24.94 -13.94
C HIS A 43 10.89 -25.70 -12.85
N MET A 44 10.38 -26.89 -12.50
CA MET A 44 11.13 -27.85 -11.72
C MET A 44 12.32 -28.38 -12.54
N THR A 45 13.47 -28.51 -11.91
CA THR A 45 14.67 -29.10 -12.50
C THR A 45 14.89 -30.54 -12.04
N GLU A 46 14.21 -30.96 -10.99
CA GLU A 46 14.20 -32.32 -10.46
C GLU A 46 12.74 -32.71 -10.13
N ASN A 47 12.45 -33.99 -10.23
CA ASN A 47 11.13 -34.53 -9.88
C ASN A 47 11.26 -35.51 -8.69
N THR A 48 11.28 -34.96 -7.49
CA THR A 48 11.26 -35.71 -6.22
C THR A 48 9.93 -35.49 -5.50
N THR A 49 9.68 -36.28 -4.45
CA THR A 49 8.47 -36.11 -3.62
C THR A 49 8.32 -34.69 -3.06
N PHE A 50 9.42 -33.98 -2.83
CA PHE A 50 9.42 -32.63 -2.25
C PHE A 50 9.46 -31.51 -3.28
N SER A 51 9.81 -31.80 -4.55
CA SER A 51 9.96 -30.77 -5.58
C SER A 51 8.71 -29.89 -5.80
N PRO A 52 7.46 -30.41 -5.74
CA PRO A 52 6.27 -29.55 -5.85
C PRO A 52 6.11 -28.59 -4.66
N VAL A 53 6.49 -29.01 -3.45
CA VAL A 53 6.45 -28.15 -2.25
C VAL A 53 7.52 -27.09 -2.35
N ASP A 54 8.74 -27.45 -2.71
CA ASP A 54 9.86 -26.52 -2.91
C ASP A 54 9.52 -25.48 -3.99
N LEU A 55 8.85 -25.89 -5.09
CA LEU A 55 8.37 -24.99 -6.12
C LEU A 55 7.33 -23.98 -5.59
N GLY A 56 6.38 -24.45 -4.77
CA GLY A 56 5.37 -23.60 -4.13
C GLY A 56 6.01 -22.54 -3.23
N ILE A 57 6.97 -22.95 -2.40
CA ILE A 57 7.75 -22.07 -1.54
C ILE A 57 8.51 -21.02 -2.37
N ALA A 58 9.19 -21.45 -3.43
CA ALA A 58 9.93 -20.55 -4.32
C ALA A 58 9.04 -19.53 -5.01
N LYS A 59 7.84 -19.94 -5.50
CA LYS A 59 6.84 -19.04 -6.08
C LYS A 59 6.40 -17.97 -5.08
N LEU A 60 6.07 -18.37 -3.85
CA LEU A 60 5.66 -17.43 -2.79
C LEU A 60 6.78 -16.44 -2.47
N HIS A 61 8.03 -16.90 -2.31
CA HIS A 61 9.15 -16.01 -2.04
C HIS A 61 9.38 -15.03 -3.19
N PHE A 62 9.26 -15.50 -4.45
CA PHE A 62 9.36 -14.62 -5.61
C PHE A 62 8.28 -13.54 -5.61
N GLU A 63 7.02 -13.92 -5.36
CA GLU A 63 5.88 -13.01 -5.30
C GLU A 63 6.06 -11.92 -4.24
N LEU A 64 6.45 -12.32 -3.03
CA LEU A 64 6.73 -11.39 -1.93
C LEU A 64 7.90 -10.45 -2.27
N GLY A 65 8.99 -10.99 -2.80
CA GLY A 65 10.15 -10.19 -3.19
C GLY A 65 9.91 -9.28 -4.39
N ALA A 66 8.97 -9.65 -5.27
CA ALA A 66 8.56 -8.85 -6.41
C ALA A 66 7.52 -7.78 -6.07
N HIS A 67 7.12 -7.64 -4.81
CA HIS A 67 6.03 -6.74 -4.40
C HIS A 67 4.71 -7.05 -5.13
N GLY A 68 4.24 -8.30 -4.98
CA GLY A 68 2.94 -8.74 -5.48
C GLY A 68 2.91 -9.15 -6.95
N GLY A 69 1.93 -9.97 -7.22
CA GLY A 69 1.65 -10.56 -8.52
C GLY A 69 0.86 -11.86 -8.36
N THR A 70 0.71 -12.60 -9.43
CA THR A 70 -0.01 -13.87 -9.41
C THR A 70 0.72 -14.93 -10.20
N TRP A 71 0.68 -16.16 -9.74
CA TRP A 71 1.21 -17.33 -10.43
C TRP A 71 0.10 -18.19 -11.03
N SER A 72 0.29 -18.65 -12.24
CA SER A 72 -0.49 -19.80 -12.70
C SER A 72 0.01 -21.09 -12.03
N TRP A 73 -0.89 -22.10 -11.96
CA TRP A 73 -0.64 -23.32 -11.21
C TRP A 73 0.44 -24.22 -11.84
N GLY A 74 1.04 -25.04 -11.00
CA GLY A 74 1.89 -26.16 -11.40
C GLY A 74 3.30 -25.77 -11.87
N ASP A 75 4.00 -26.80 -12.37
CA ASP A 75 5.27 -26.65 -13.06
C ASP A 75 5.05 -25.95 -14.40
N GLY A 76 6.00 -25.12 -14.82
CA GLY A 76 5.81 -24.25 -15.99
C GLY A 76 4.87 -23.05 -15.75
N GLY A 77 4.40 -22.86 -14.50
CA GLY A 77 3.55 -21.74 -14.13
C GLY A 77 4.19 -20.38 -14.41
N THR A 78 3.37 -19.43 -14.85
CA THR A 78 3.80 -18.08 -15.23
C THR A 78 3.39 -17.07 -14.15
N PHE A 79 4.31 -16.18 -13.80
CA PHE A 79 4.09 -15.04 -12.93
C PHE A 79 3.72 -13.81 -13.74
N HIS A 80 2.67 -13.14 -13.32
CA HIS A 80 2.27 -11.83 -13.81
C HIS A 80 2.42 -10.83 -12.67
N LYS A 81 3.30 -9.84 -12.85
CA LYS A 81 3.51 -8.77 -11.87
C LYS A 81 2.22 -7.98 -11.68
N ALA A 82 1.86 -7.70 -10.42
CA ALA A 82 0.74 -6.83 -10.12
C ALA A 82 0.98 -5.41 -10.66
N ALA A 83 -0.06 -4.78 -11.17
CA ALA A 83 -0.03 -3.33 -11.40
C ALA A 83 0.06 -2.61 -10.04
N GLU A 84 0.84 -1.56 -9.98
CA GLU A 84 1.02 -0.76 -8.76
C GLU A 84 0.18 0.50 -8.86
N GLU A 85 -0.65 0.73 -7.84
CA GLU A 85 -1.38 1.99 -7.65
C GLU A 85 -0.85 2.66 -6.38
N LYS A 86 -0.75 3.98 -6.40
CA LYS A 86 -0.37 4.78 -5.26
C LYS A 86 -1.41 5.88 -5.00
N SER A 87 -1.79 6.01 -3.74
CA SER A 87 -2.58 7.13 -3.24
C SER A 87 -1.89 7.79 -2.07
N CYS A 88 -2.14 9.08 -1.86
CA CYS A 88 -1.62 9.80 -0.72
C CYS A 88 -2.74 10.62 -0.08
N GLY A 89 -2.66 10.77 1.24
CA GLY A 89 -3.61 11.53 2.02
C GLY A 89 -3.08 11.86 3.40
N ALA A 90 -3.95 12.31 4.29
CA ALA A 90 -3.53 12.64 5.63
C ALA A 90 -4.63 12.42 6.67
N VAL A 91 -4.19 12.12 7.89
CA VAL A 91 -4.98 12.28 9.12
C VAL A 91 -4.96 13.76 9.48
N ILE A 92 -6.04 14.46 9.16
CA ILE A 92 -6.17 15.89 9.47
C ILE A 92 -6.67 16.02 10.89
N TRP A 93 -5.97 16.81 11.70
CA TRP A 93 -6.31 16.98 13.10
C TRP A 93 -6.33 18.44 13.53
N ARG A 94 -7.05 18.73 14.63
CA ARG A 94 -7.07 20.02 15.32
C ARG A 94 -7.21 19.82 16.82
N GLY A 95 -7.04 20.86 17.59
CA GLY A 95 -7.19 20.86 19.04
C GLY A 95 -5.90 21.06 19.79
N THR A 96 -5.92 20.77 21.07
CA THR A 96 -4.83 20.89 22.04
C THR A 96 -4.41 19.51 22.56
N PRO A 97 -3.26 19.38 23.24
CA PRO A 97 -2.85 18.14 23.85
C PRO A 97 -3.95 17.51 24.72
N GLY A 98 -4.33 16.25 24.41
CA GLY A 98 -5.37 15.52 25.10
C GLY A 98 -6.81 15.79 24.62
N GLU A 99 -7.01 16.74 23.70
CA GLU A 99 -8.31 17.09 23.11
C GLU A 99 -8.22 17.13 21.57
N HIS A 100 -7.59 16.12 20.98
CA HIS A 100 -7.48 16.03 19.54
C HIS A 100 -8.82 15.68 18.91
N GLN A 101 -9.14 16.37 17.82
CA GLN A 101 -10.23 16.02 16.90
C GLN A 101 -9.64 15.68 15.52
N TYR A 102 -10.19 14.67 14.89
CA TYR A 102 -9.80 14.15 13.57
C TYR A 102 -10.90 14.40 12.55
N LEU A 103 -10.53 14.89 11.38
CA LEU A 103 -11.45 15.03 10.26
C LEU A 103 -11.59 13.69 9.56
N LEU A 104 -12.81 13.19 9.51
CA LEU A 104 -13.16 12.04 8.68
C LEU A 104 -14.07 12.47 7.54
N ALA A 105 -13.90 11.79 6.40
CA ALA A 105 -14.73 11.92 5.22
C ALA A 105 -15.58 10.68 5.03
N ARG A 106 -16.90 10.87 4.88
CA ARG A 106 -17.80 9.80 4.45
C ARG A 106 -17.92 9.81 2.95
N HIS A 107 -17.36 8.80 2.32
CA HIS A 107 -17.44 8.64 0.87
C HIS A 107 -18.86 8.26 0.42
N ASN A 108 -19.20 8.57 -0.84
CA ASN A 108 -20.51 8.24 -1.41
C ASN A 108 -20.84 6.74 -1.36
N GLY A 109 -19.83 5.88 -1.28
CA GLY A 109 -19.97 4.44 -1.01
C GLY A 109 -20.35 4.07 0.44
N GLY A 110 -20.52 5.06 1.32
CA GLY A 110 -20.99 4.88 2.71
C GLY A 110 -19.88 4.60 3.73
N HIS A 111 -18.62 4.48 3.33
CA HIS A 111 -17.50 4.25 4.25
C HIS A 111 -16.88 5.56 4.75
N TRP A 112 -16.41 5.54 6.01
CA TRP A 112 -15.68 6.62 6.62
C TRP A 112 -14.18 6.33 6.57
N SER A 113 -13.40 7.30 6.10
CA SER A 113 -11.95 7.21 5.94
C SER A 113 -11.31 8.60 6.05
N PHE A 114 -9.98 8.67 5.88
CA PHE A 114 -9.27 9.94 5.76
C PHE A 114 -9.26 10.41 4.31
N PRO A 115 -9.18 11.73 4.07
CA PRO A 115 -9.01 12.31 2.73
C PRO A 115 -7.76 11.77 2.05
N LYS A 116 -7.90 11.26 0.84
CA LYS A 116 -6.82 10.65 0.04
C LYS A 116 -7.23 10.41 -1.39
N GLY A 117 -6.30 10.49 -2.29
CA GLY A 117 -6.53 10.07 -3.67
C GLY A 117 -5.26 9.70 -4.42
N HIS A 118 -5.41 9.40 -5.69
CA HIS A 118 -4.32 8.88 -6.52
C HIS A 118 -3.28 9.95 -6.84
N VAL A 119 -2.03 9.50 -6.94
CA VAL A 119 -0.94 10.34 -7.47
C VAL A 119 -1.23 10.65 -8.93
N GLU A 120 -1.15 11.91 -9.31
CA GLU A 120 -1.34 12.39 -10.67
C GLU A 120 -0.02 12.88 -11.28
N GLY A 121 0.27 12.43 -12.50
CA GLY A 121 1.47 12.85 -13.24
C GLY A 121 2.76 12.64 -12.44
N GLU A 122 3.53 13.70 -12.26
CA GLU A 122 4.83 13.73 -11.56
C GLU A 122 4.71 14.25 -10.11
N GLU A 123 3.52 14.21 -9.51
CA GLU A 123 3.32 14.68 -8.14
C GLU A 123 4.17 13.89 -7.14
N THR A 124 4.72 14.60 -6.17
CA THR A 124 5.27 13.98 -4.96
C THR A 124 4.14 13.54 -4.03
N GLU A 125 4.44 12.63 -3.10
CA GLU A 125 3.47 12.16 -2.09
C GLU A 125 2.83 13.32 -1.31
N ILE A 126 3.62 14.35 -1.00
CA ILE A 126 3.16 15.54 -0.27
C ILE A 126 2.23 16.39 -1.14
N GLN A 127 2.57 16.61 -2.42
CA GLN A 127 1.74 17.37 -3.34
C GLN A 127 0.39 16.70 -3.57
N THR A 128 0.40 15.39 -3.77
CA THR A 128 -0.85 14.61 -3.87
C THR A 128 -1.69 14.75 -2.60
N ALA A 129 -1.10 14.54 -1.42
CA ALA A 129 -1.84 14.65 -0.17
C ALA A 129 -2.43 16.07 0.03
N GLN A 130 -1.69 17.14 -0.30
CA GLN A 130 -2.17 18.52 -0.20
C GLN A 130 -3.31 18.81 -1.19
N ARG A 131 -3.20 18.33 -2.43
CA ARG A 131 -4.26 18.47 -3.45
C ARG A 131 -5.52 17.75 -3.00
N GLU A 132 -5.43 16.51 -2.58
CA GLU A 132 -6.58 15.70 -2.16
C GLU A 132 -7.27 16.27 -0.90
N ILE A 133 -6.50 16.76 0.08
CA ILE A 133 -7.07 17.46 1.23
C ILE A 133 -7.89 18.67 0.77
N LEU A 134 -7.34 19.49 -0.14
CA LEU A 134 -8.02 20.67 -0.65
C LEU A 134 -9.27 20.28 -1.46
N GLU A 135 -9.18 19.30 -2.34
CA GLU A 135 -10.28 18.88 -3.21
C GLU A 135 -11.41 18.23 -2.41
N GLU A 136 -11.12 17.25 -1.57
CA GLU A 136 -12.14 16.52 -0.83
C GLU A 136 -12.74 17.30 0.35
N THR A 137 -11.98 18.25 0.94
CA THR A 137 -12.39 18.92 2.19
C THR A 137 -12.49 20.45 2.13
N GLY A 138 -11.95 21.08 1.08
CA GLY A 138 -11.83 22.53 0.98
C GLY A 138 -10.81 23.17 1.92
N LEU A 139 -10.10 22.39 2.69
CA LEU A 139 -9.10 22.87 3.66
C LEU A 139 -7.72 22.98 3.02
N GLN A 140 -6.99 24.01 3.39
CA GLN A 140 -5.54 24.08 3.23
C GLN A 140 -4.89 23.55 4.49
N ALA A 141 -3.91 22.65 4.36
CA ALA A 141 -3.28 22.02 5.50
C ALA A 141 -1.75 21.97 5.39
N GLU A 142 -1.10 22.16 6.52
CA GLU A 142 0.34 21.94 6.68
C GLU A 142 0.58 20.45 7.03
N ILE A 143 1.43 19.80 6.24
CA ILE A 143 1.76 18.37 6.39
C ILE A 143 3.00 18.21 7.26
N ASP A 144 2.90 17.40 8.32
CA ASP A 144 4.06 16.93 9.08
C ASP A 144 4.64 15.66 8.44
N THR A 145 5.77 15.84 7.79
CA THR A 145 6.48 14.76 7.06
C THR A 145 7.24 13.79 7.96
N ASN A 146 7.36 14.08 9.27
CA ASN A 146 7.96 13.15 10.22
C ASN A 146 7.04 11.98 10.56
N PHE A 147 5.75 12.11 10.28
CA PHE A 147 4.80 11.00 10.31
C PHE A 147 4.50 10.57 8.88
N ARG A 148 4.84 9.33 8.56
CA ARG A 148 4.54 8.71 7.26
C ARG A 148 4.19 7.24 7.51
N GLN A 149 2.92 6.89 7.31
CA GLN A 149 2.41 5.52 7.39
C GLN A 149 2.07 5.02 6.00
N VAL A 150 2.36 3.76 5.72
CA VAL A 150 2.02 3.11 4.45
C VAL A 150 1.09 1.94 4.74
N VAL A 151 -0.05 1.95 4.08
CA VAL A 151 -1.01 0.85 4.06
C VAL A 151 -0.98 0.21 2.69
N THR A 152 -0.68 -1.09 2.62
CA THR A 152 -0.64 -1.84 1.37
C THR A 152 -1.78 -2.85 1.34
N TYR A 153 -2.54 -2.88 0.25
CA TYR A 153 -3.60 -3.86 0.05
C TYR A 153 -3.83 -4.18 -1.44
N TYR A 154 -4.66 -5.18 -1.70
CA TYR A 154 -5.04 -5.59 -3.05
C TYR A 154 -6.49 -5.16 -3.32
N PRO A 155 -6.74 -4.03 -4.02
CA PRO A 155 -8.11 -3.56 -4.30
C PRO A 155 -8.85 -4.50 -5.27
N LYS A 156 -8.12 -5.19 -6.11
CA LYS A 156 -8.62 -6.21 -7.05
C LYS A 156 -7.50 -7.17 -7.43
N ALA A 157 -7.85 -8.31 -8.01
CA ALA A 157 -6.87 -9.28 -8.49
C ALA A 157 -5.86 -8.64 -9.45
N GLY A 158 -4.57 -8.87 -9.23
CA GLY A 158 -3.49 -8.36 -10.07
C GLY A 158 -3.15 -6.88 -9.88
N VAL A 159 -3.68 -6.21 -8.86
CA VAL A 159 -3.34 -4.82 -8.50
C VAL A 159 -2.94 -4.77 -7.03
N ILE A 160 -1.79 -4.16 -6.74
CA ILE A 160 -1.36 -3.80 -5.39
C ILE A 160 -1.45 -2.30 -5.24
N LYS A 161 -1.97 -1.83 -4.13
CA LYS A 161 -2.14 -0.40 -3.86
C LYS A 161 -1.46 -0.03 -2.55
N ASP A 162 -0.57 0.96 -2.63
CA ASP A 162 0.00 1.64 -1.48
C ASP A 162 -0.76 2.93 -1.23
N VAL A 163 -1.21 3.12 0.01
CA VAL A 163 -1.76 4.38 0.48
C VAL A 163 -0.83 4.97 1.52
N ILE A 164 -0.31 6.16 1.25
CA ILE A 164 0.58 6.90 2.12
C ILE A 164 -0.24 7.92 2.90
N PHE A 165 -0.20 7.82 4.23
CA PHE A 165 -0.82 8.77 5.13
C PHE A 165 0.21 9.59 5.89
N PHE A 166 0.01 10.90 5.87
CA PHE A 166 0.69 11.88 6.71
C PHE A 166 -0.23 12.34 7.84
N ILE A 167 0.31 13.18 8.74
CA ILE A 167 -0.49 14.01 9.65
C ILE A 167 -0.53 15.41 9.08
N ALA A 168 -1.70 16.07 9.15
CA ALA A 168 -1.86 17.42 8.65
C ALA A 168 -2.67 18.29 9.62
N LYS A 169 -2.32 19.58 9.70
CA LYS A 169 -3.02 20.58 10.50
C LYS A 169 -3.64 21.63 9.58
N PRO A 170 -4.94 21.96 9.72
CA PRO A 170 -5.57 23.00 8.93
C PRO A 170 -4.91 24.36 9.20
N VAL A 171 -4.58 25.09 8.13
CA VAL A 171 -4.02 26.44 8.19
C VAL A 171 -4.86 27.46 7.45
N GLY A 172 -5.89 27.03 6.70
CA GLY A 172 -6.78 27.88 5.94
C GLY A 172 -7.82 27.10 5.17
N GLY A 173 -8.55 27.80 4.31
CA GLY A 173 -9.65 27.24 3.52
C GLY A 173 -10.99 27.27 4.27
N THR A 174 -12.05 26.87 3.58
CA THR A 174 -13.40 26.71 4.13
C THR A 174 -13.84 25.28 3.94
N GLN A 175 -14.16 24.60 5.04
CA GLN A 175 -14.57 23.19 4.98
C GLN A 175 -15.82 23.03 4.13
N HIS A 176 -15.71 22.22 3.09
CA HIS A 176 -16.83 21.76 2.26
C HIS A 176 -16.50 20.39 1.67
N ALA A 177 -17.50 19.55 1.54
CA ALA A 177 -17.34 18.24 0.91
C ALA A 177 -17.33 18.40 -0.63
N GLN A 178 -16.46 17.65 -1.30
CA GLN A 178 -16.53 17.48 -2.76
C GLN A 178 -17.68 16.52 -3.08
N GLU A 179 -18.85 17.03 -3.44
CA GLU A 179 -20.09 16.26 -3.58
C GLU A 179 -19.98 15.06 -4.55
N ALA A 180 -19.03 15.11 -5.49
CA ALA A 180 -18.80 13.99 -6.43
C ALA A 180 -18.31 12.71 -5.73
N GLU A 181 -17.56 12.82 -4.64
CA GLU A 181 -16.92 11.69 -3.96
C GLU A 181 -17.27 11.61 -2.47
N ILE A 182 -17.47 12.74 -1.82
CA ILE A 182 -17.65 12.88 -0.36
C ILE A 182 -19.08 13.29 -0.04
N ALA A 183 -19.79 12.42 0.67
CA ALA A 183 -21.15 12.67 1.13
C ALA A 183 -21.22 13.53 2.39
N ASP A 184 -20.19 13.49 3.25
CA ASP A 184 -20.17 14.19 4.52
C ASP A 184 -18.75 14.37 5.07
N LEU A 185 -18.54 15.41 5.90
CA LEU A 185 -17.28 15.69 6.60
C LEU A 185 -17.57 16.00 8.07
N GLY A 186 -16.90 15.31 8.97
CA GLY A 186 -17.08 15.53 10.41
C GLY A 186 -15.77 15.53 11.19
N TRP A 187 -15.75 16.35 12.26
CA TRP A 187 -14.68 16.37 13.25
C TRP A 187 -15.08 15.52 14.44
N PHE A 188 -14.25 14.57 14.79
CA PHE A 188 -14.51 13.58 15.83
C PHE A 188 -13.34 13.50 16.81
N SER A 189 -13.61 13.36 18.10
CA SER A 189 -12.59 12.95 19.07
C SER A 189 -12.03 11.58 18.70
N PHE A 190 -10.89 11.21 19.27
CA PHE A 190 -10.31 9.88 19.02
C PHE A 190 -11.30 8.74 19.34
N SER A 191 -12.02 8.87 20.47
CA SER A 191 -13.00 7.85 20.91
C SER A 191 -14.22 7.73 19.99
N GLU A 192 -14.61 8.83 19.31
CA GLU A 192 -15.69 8.84 18.32
C GLU A 192 -15.22 8.40 16.93
N ALA A 193 -14.02 8.86 16.50
CA ALA A 193 -13.46 8.53 15.21
C ALA A 193 -13.14 7.04 15.05
N ARG A 194 -12.58 6.43 16.10
CA ARG A 194 -12.14 5.04 16.09
C ARG A 194 -13.23 4.03 15.69
N PRO A 195 -14.45 4.05 16.22
CA PRO A 195 -15.51 3.14 15.76
C PRO A 195 -16.16 3.55 14.44
N LEU A 196 -15.92 4.77 13.94
CA LEU A 196 -16.48 5.26 12.67
C LEU A 196 -15.64 4.85 11.47
N VAL A 197 -14.30 4.85 11.57
CA VAL A 197 -13.45 4.42 10.47
C VAL A 197 -13.82 3.01 10.04
N THR A 198 -14.05 2.83 8.76
CA THR A 198 -14.68 1.60 8.25
C THR A 198 -13.67 0.45 8.10
N PHE A 199 -12.42 0.76 7.80
CA PHE A 199 -11.40 -0.24 7.52
C PHE A 199 -10.43 -0.39 8.70
N ALA A 200 -10.07 -1.62 9.05
CA ALA A 200 -9.12 -1.89 10.13
C ALA A 200 -7.76 -1.21 9.90
N THR A 201 -7.34 -1.07 8.66
CA THR A 201 -6.12 -0.35 8.29
C THR A 201 -6.19 1.14 8.61
N ASP A 202 -7.35 1.77 8.45
CA ASP A 202 -7.55 3.18 8.81
C ASP A 202 -7.59 3.35 10.33
N GLU A 203 -8.11 2.36 11.08
CA GLU A 203 -8.04 2.35 12.54
C GLU A 203 -6.59 2.28 13.03
N GLU A 204 -5.74 1.45 12.40
CA GLU A 204 -4.31 1.37 12.71
C GLU A 204 -3.60 2.70 12.44
N VAL A 205 -3.92 3.37 11.33
CA VAL A 205 -3.37 4.69 11.00
C VAL A 205 -3.83 5.75 12.00
N LEU A 206 -5.11 5.75 12.40
CA LEU A 206 -5.65 6.66 13.42
C LEU A 206 -4.94 6.48 14.77
N LEU A 207 -4.76 5.23 15.20
CA LEU A 207 -4.07 4.90 16.44
C LEU A 207 -2.59 5.35 16.40
N ALA A 208 -1.91 5.13 15.28
CA ALA A 208 -0.54 5.59 15.10
C ALA A 208 -0.45 7.13 15.14
N ALA A 209 -1.42 7.83 14.55
CA ALA A 209 -1.50 9.28 14.56
C ALA A 209 -1.72 9.84 15.97
N GLU A 210 -2.67 9.28 16.76
CA GLU A 210 -2.90 9.67 18.15
C GLU A 210 -1.66 9.46 19.02
N ASN A 211 -1.00 8.31 18.91
CA ASN A 211 0.23 8.02 19.64
C ASN A 211 1.35 9.00 19.28
N TYR A 212 1.48 9.33 17.99
CA TYR A 212 2.48 10.30 17.53
C TYR A 212 2.23 11.70 18.11
N LEU A 213 0.99 12.18 18.03
CA LEU A 213 0.61 13.51 18.55
C LEU A 213 0.76 13.60 20.08
N THR A 214 0.37 12.54 20.79
CA THR A 214 0.46 12.48 22.25
C THR A 214 1.91 12.41 22.74
N SER A 215 2.82 11.77 21.99
CA SER A 215 4.23 11.62 22.39
C SER A 215 5.06 12.89 22.22
N ARG A 216 4.56 13.90 21.52
CA ARG A 216 5.25 15.18 21.26
C ARG A 216 4.87 16.33 22.20
N ASN A 217 4.05 16.04 23.21
CA ASN A 217 3.55 16.99 24.21
C ASN A 217 4.33 16.93 25.52
#